data_03f1d4845d2efdeb5e6af1b70ee9f639
#
_entry.id   03f1d4845d2efdeb5e6af1b70ee9f639
#
_cell.length_a   1.000
_cell.length_b   1.000
_cell.length_c   1.000
_cell.angle_alpha   90.00
_cell.angle_beta   90.00
_cell.angle_gamma   90.00
#
_symmetry.space_group_name_H-M   'P 1'
#
loop_
_entity.id
_entity.type
_entity.pdbx_description
1 polymer ?
#
loop_
_entity_poly.entity_id
_entity_poly.type
_entity_poly.pdbx_seq_one_letter_code
_entity_poly.pdbx_strand_id
1 'polypeptide(L)'
;MRHNDIALIVFAKQPIAGKVKTRLTTVLSPEEAAELYRCMLIDTLSKVKQLETVDIYLFFEGDGDAASYFATIADGMEVLPQRGNDLGERMMDAFQRIFERGYGSVAIIGTDSPDLPVSFIEEAFLSLEDARLDAVFGPSEDGGYYLLALKRLHAELFQGIGWSSQAVLRESVATAEKVGMRTMMLSFWHDVDTVADLHRAELLHINNGAPLTRAFIMKSFP
;
A
#
# COMPACT_ATOMS: atom_id res chain seq x y z
N MET A 1 0.63 -11.75 22.77
CA MET A 1 -0.57 -12.51 22.35
C MET A 1 -1.12 -11.81 21.13
N ARG A 2 -1.44 -12.51 20.08
CA ARG A 2 -2.16 -11.92 18.94
C ARG A 2 -3.53 -11.45 19.44
N HIS A 3 -3.92 -10.24 19.09
CA HIS A 3 -5.25 -9.74 19.38
C HIS A 3 -6.22 -10.08 18.25
N ASN A 4 -5.71 -10.23 17.00
CA ASN A 4 -6.50 -10.40 15.79
C ASN A 4 -6.01 -11.58 14.95
N ASP A 5 -6.88 -12.13 14.08
CA ASP A 5 -6.54 -13.21 13.14
C ASP A 5 -6.14 -12.67 11.75
N ILE A 6 -6.23 -11.37 11.56
CA ILE A 6 -5.92 -10.67 10.31
C ILE A 6 -4.86 -9.60 10.52
N ALA A 7 -4.00 -9.41 9.51
CA ALA A 7 -2.93 -8.42 9.54
C ALA A 7 -2.88 -7.60 8.25
N LEU A 8 -2.56 -6.31 8.40
CA LEU A 8 -2.31 -5.39 7.31
C LEU A 8 -0.82 -5.01 7.28
N ILE A 9 -0.20 -5.20 6.14
CA ILE A 9 1.13 -4.72 5.82
C ILE A 9 0.99 -3.38 5.09
N VAL A 10 1.68 -2.34 5.59
CA VAL A 10 1.81 -1.06 4.90
C VAL A 10 3.24 -0.94 4.37
N PHE A 11 3.39 -0.89 3.05
CA PHE A 11 4.67 -0.63 2.40
C PHE A 11 4.92 0.87 2.28
N ALA A 12 6.04 1.33 2.81
CA ALA A 12 6.42 2.74 2.78
C ALA A 12 7.88 2.93 2.38
N LYS A 13 8.17 4.08 1.78
CA LYS A 13 9.53 4.56 1.52
C LYS A 13 9.88 5.69 2.47
N GLN A 14 11.16 5.84 2.78
CA GLN A 14 11.62 7.02 3.51
C GLN A 14 11.44 8.27 2.62
N PRO A 15 10.81 9.36 3.10
CA PRO A 15 10.60 10.60 2.34
C PRO A 15 11.93 11.34 2.10
N ILE A 16 12.70 10.90 1.11
CA ILE A 16 13.99 11.49 0.77
C ILE A 16 13.85 12.26 -0.54
N ALA A 17 14.28 13.52 -0.56
CA ALA A 17 14.30 14.36 -1.75
C ALA A 17 15.01 13.67 -2.92
N GLY A 18 14.35 13.66 -4.08
CA GLY A 18 14.84 12.99 -5.30
C GLY A 18 14.68 11.47 -5.33
N LYS A 19 14.19 10.82 -4.25
CA LYS A 19 13.94 9.37 -4.21
C LYS A 19 12.44 9.00 -4.24
N VAL A 20 11.55 9.93 -3.91
CA VAL A 20 10.09 9.72 -3.91
C VAL A 20 9.40 10.73 -4.81
N LYS A 21 8.27 10.31 -5.41
CA LYS A 21 7.42 11.16 -6.28
C LYS A 21 8.19 11.96 -7.34
N THR A 22 9.21 11.35 -7.92
CA THR A 22 10.10 11.98 -8.90
C THR A 22 9.37 12.44 -10.18
N ARG A 23 8.22 11.84 -10.53
CA ARG A 23 7.39 12.29 -11.66
C ARG A 23 6.75 13.66 -11.40
N LEU A 24 6.59 14.05 -10.13
CA LEU A 24 6.05 15.35 -9.74
C LEU A 24 7.11 16.46 -9.74
N THR A 25 8.39 16.15 -9.90
CA THR A 25 9.45 17.17 -9.92
C THR A 25 9.44 18.07 -11.17
N THR A 26 8.51 17.84 -12.08
CA THR A 26 8.21 18.77 -13.17
C THR A 26 7.48 20.05 -12.70
N VAL A 27 6.84 20.01 -11.52
CA VAL A 27 6.06 21.12 -10.94
C VAL A 27 6.37 21.38 -9.46
N LEU A 28 7.07 20.47 -8.78
CA LEU A 28 7.53 20.58 -7.40
C LEU A 28 9.05 20.45 -7.34
N SER A 29 9.69 21.10 -6.38
CA SER A 29 11.10 20.78 -6.07
C SER A 29 11.22 19.35 -5.52
N PRO A 30 12.41 18.72 -5.54
CA PRO A 30 12.60 17.40 -4.92
C PRO A 30 12.22 17.38 -3.43
N GLU A 31 12.45 18.47 -2.70
CA GLU A 31 12.11 18.65 -1.29
C GLU A 31 10.60 18.74 -1.10
N GLU A 32 9.88 19.48 -1.96
CA GLU A 32 8.42 19.57 -1.94
C GLU A 32 7.78 18.23 -2.30
N ALA A 33 8.31 17.49 -3.26
CA ALA A 33 7.84 16.15 -3.61
C ALA A 33 8.02 15.15 -2.44
N ALA A 34 9.14 15.27 -1.70
CA ALA A 34 9.36 14.46 -0.50
C ALA A 34 8.41 14.87 0.64
N GLU A 35 8.12 16.15 0.82
CA GLU A 35 7.16 16.63 1.82
C GLU A 35 5.73 16.21 1.47
N LEU A 36 5.32 16.27 0.20
CA LEU A 36 4.03 15.72 -0.24
C LEU A 36 3.94 14.23 0.11
N TYR A 37 4.96 13.45 -0.23
CA TYR A 37 4.97 12.02 0.10
C TYR A 37 4.93 11.78 1.62
N ARG A 38 5.60 12.61 2.42
CA ARG A 38 5.50 12.56 3.88
C ARG A 38 4.07 12.79 4.35
N CYS A 39 3.35 13.76 3.77
CA CYS A 39 1.93 13.99 4.06
C CYS A 39 1.09 12.75 3.72
N MET A 40 1.29 12.18 2.53
CA MET A 40 0.60 10.97 2.08
C MET A 40 0.84 9.79 3.03
N LEU A 41 2.09 9.57 3.43
CA LEU A 41 2.48 8.54 4.39
C LEU A 41 1.76 8.71 5.73
N ILE A 42 1.77 9.90 6.31
CA ILE A 42 1.13 10.17 7.61
C ILE A 42 -0.38 10.01 7.52
N ASP A 43 -1.02 10.50 6.45
CA ASP A 43 -2.46 10.32 6.23
C ASP A 43 -2.82 8.83 6.14
N THR A 44 -2.05 8.04 5.38
CA THR A 44 -2.23 6.59 5.27
C THR A 44 -2.11 5.91 6.64
N LEU A 45 -1.04 6.19 7.40
CA LEU A 45 -0.83 5.58 8.72
C LEU A 45 -1.92 5.98 9.72
N SER A 46 -2.35 7.25 9.70
CA SER A 46 -3.43 7.73 10.57
C SER A 46 -4.77 7.06 10.25
N LYS A 47 -5.01 6.79 8.97
CA LYS A 47 -6.22 6.13 8.49
C LYS A 47 -6.27 4.66 8.90
N VAL A 48 -5.21 3.89 8.62
CA VAL A 48 -5.21 2.44 8.92
C VAL A 48 -5.24 2.17 10.43
N LYS A 49 -4.82 3.10 11.28
CA LYS A 49 -4.99 3.01 12.74
C LYS A 49 -6.45 2.94 13.20
N GLN A 50 -7.41 3.32 12.35
CA GLN A 50 -8.85 3.21 12.65
C GLN A 50 -9.37 1.77 12.52
N LEU A 51 -8.58 0.85 11.95
CA LEU A 51 -8.91 -0.57 11.84
C LEU A 51 -8.70 -1.26 13.20
N GLU A 52 -9.72 -1.32 14.03
CA GLU A 52 -9.63 -1.84 15.41
C GLU A 52 -9.35 -3.35 15.50
N THR A 53 -9.73 -4.11 14.46
CA THR A 53 -9.65 -5.59 14.44
C THR A 53 -8.49 -6.12 13.61
N VAL A 54 -7.54 -5.25 13.19
CA VAL A 54 -6.44 -5.60 12.29
C VAL A 54 -5.12 -5.26 12.96
N ASP A 55 -4.19 -6.20 13.03
CA ASP A 55 -2.82 -5.91 13.46
C ASP A 55 -2.04 -5.29 12.30
N ILE A 56 -1.40 -4.14 12.52
CA ILE A 56 -0.76 -3.35 11.46
C ILE A 56 0.76 -3.44 11.56
N TYR A 57 1.39 -3.72 10.43
CA TYR A 57 2.84 -3.81 10.27
C TYR A 57 3.32 -2.81 9.22
N LEU A 58 4.28 -1.97 9.59
CA LEU A 58 4.93 -1.04 8.66
C LEU A 58 6.21 -1.66 8.13
N PHE A 59 6.25 -1.96 6.83
CA PHE A 59 7.46 -2.41 6.13
C PHE A 59 8.06 -1.24 5.35
N PHE A 60 9.28 -0.86 5.68
CA PHE A 60 9.91 0.33 5.11
C PHE A 60 11.08 0.01 4.17
N GLU A 61 11.22 0.84 3.15
CA GLU A 61 12.41 1.01 2.33
C GLU A 61 13.09 2.32 2.70
N GLY A 62 14.39 2.29 2.95
CA GLY A 62 15.18 3.48 3.28
C GLY A 62 16.59 3.13 3.74
N ASP A 63 17.42 4.15 3.87
CA ASP A 63 18.82 4.04 4.23
C ASP A 63 19.09 4.67 5.61
N GLY A 64 20.26 4.36 6.18
CA GLY A 64 20.77 5.01 7.37
C GLY A 64 19.84 4.98 8.58
N ASP A 65 19.19 6.10 8.87
CA ASP A 65 18.30 6.30 10.03
C ASP A 65 16.83 5.95 9.77
N ALA A 66 16.51 5.31 8.63
CA ALA A 66 15.13 5.00 8.24
C ALA A 66 14.33 4.30 9.35
N ALA A 67 14.93 3.31 10.02
CA ALA A 67 14.25 2.60 11.11
C ALA A 67 13.84 3.55 12.25
N SER A 68 14.74 4.47 12.63
CA SER A 68 14.46 5.48 13.65
C SER A 68 13.38 6.46 13.19
N TYR A 69 13.44 6.92 11.94
CA TYR A 69 12.42 7.78 11.35
C TYR A 69 11.04 7.12 11.41
N PHE A 70 10.92 5.88 10.91
CA PHE A 70 9.62 5.19 10.92
C PHE A 70 9.12 4.88 12.33
N ALA A 71 10.01 4.59 13.29
CA ALA A 71 9.63 4.39 14.68
C ALA A 71 8.99 5.65 15.31
N THR A 72 9.32 6.85 14.83
CA THR A 72 8.71 8.09 15.35
C THR A 72 7.30 8.35 14.83
N ILE A 73 6.92 7.79 13.67
CA ILE A 73 5.63 8.06 13.01
C ILE A 73 4.67 6.86 13.04
N ALA A 74 5.18 5.66 13.27
CA ALA A 74 4.42 4.40 13.25
C ALA A 74 3.94 3.98 14.64
N ASP A 75 3.52 4.94 15.46
CA ASP A 75 3.05 4.70 16.82
C ASP A 75 2.01 3.56 16.89
N GLY A 76 2.28 2.56 17.71
CA GLY A 76 1.45 1.36 17.87
C GLY A 76 1.62 0.28 16.77
N MET A 77 2.52 0.49 15.80
CA MET A 77 2.81 -0.48 14.74
C MET A 77 4.22 -1.10 14.93
N GLU A 78 4.38 -2.35 14.55
CA GLU A 78 5.72 -2.91 14.43
C GLU A 78 6.36 -2.48 13.10
N VAL A 79 7.58 -1.95 13.19
CA VAL A 79 8.34 -1.40 12.06
C VAL A 79 9.40 -2.39 11.62
N LEU A 80 9.37 -2.79 10.35
CA LEU A 80 10.20 -3.85 9.78
C LEU A 80 10.83 -3.39 8.45
N PRO A 81 12.09 -3.72 8.16
CA PRO A 81 12.66 -3.41 6.86
C PRO A 81 12.11 -4.33 5.76
N GLN A 82 11.87 -3.77 4.58
CA GLN A 82 11.64 -4.53 3.36
C GLN A 82 12.91 -5.28 2.95
N ARG A 83 12.76 -6.49 2.41
CA ARG A 83 13.87 -7.35 1.97
C ARG A 83 13.55 -7.94 0.60
N GLY A 84 14.47 -7.81 -0.34
CA GLY A 84 14.35 -8.30 -1.72
C GLY A 84 14.93 -7.31 -2.71
N ASN A 85 15.27 -7.82 -3.90
CA ASN A 85 15.90 -7.06 -4.97
C ASN A 85 14.89 -6.30 -5.82
N ASP A 86 13.66 -6.79 -5.88
CA ASP A 86 12.54 -6.15 -6.58
C ASP A 86 11.29 -6.10 -5.70
N LEU A 87 10.22 -5.50 -6.21
CA LEU A 87 8.96 -5.34 -5.48
C LEU A 87 8.31 -6.70 -5.16
N GLY A 88 8.40 -7.67 -6.06
CA GLY A 88 7.84 -9.01 -5.87
C GLY A 88 8.52 -9.76 -4.73
N GLU A 89 9.86 -9.80 -4.73
CA GLU A 89 10.62 -10.42 -3.66
C GLU A 89 10.32 -9.75 -2.30
N ARG A 90 10.21 -8.41 -2.28
CA ARG A 90 9.89 -7.65 -1.06
C ARG A 90 8.50 -7.97 -0.53
N MET A 91 7.49 -8.03 -1.41
CA MET A 91 6.13 -8.42 -1.01
C MET A 91 6.09 -9.86 -0.52
N MET A 92 6.75 -10.77 -1.23
CA MET A 92 6.82 -12.18 -0.84
C MET A 92 7.45 -12.36 0.55
N ASP A 93 8.61 -11.71 0.83
CA ASP A 93 9.26 -11.72 2.16
C ASP A 93 8.32 -11.17 3.23
N ALA A 94 7.65 -10.05 2.96
CA ALA A 94 6.76 -9.43 3.92
C ALA A 94 5.56 -10.34 4.24
N PHE A 95 4.88 -10.89 3.24
CA PHE A 95 3.79 -11.85 3.44
C PHE A 95 4.26 -13.09 4.20
N GLN A 96 5.40 -13.67 3.81
CA GLN A 96 5.96 -14.85 4.49
C GLN A 96 6.16 -14.58 5.98
N ARG A 97 6.84 -13.48 6.32
CA ARG A 97 7.14 -13.11 7.73
C ARG A 97 5.89 -12.89 8.56
N ILE A 98 4.81 -12.37 7.96
CA ILE A 98 3.55 -12.15 8.68
C ILE A 98 2.75 -13.44 8.78
N PHE A 99 2.67 -14.27 7.73
CA PHE A 99 2.02 -15.58 7.81
C PHE A 99 2.71 -16.53 8.80
N GLU A 100 4.06 -16.51 8.92
CA GLU A 100 4.80 -17.28 9.92
C GLU A 100 4.44 -16.92 11.37
N ARG A 101 3.84 -15.74 11.59
CA ARG A 101 3.27 -15.35 12.88
C ARG A 101 1.89 -15.99 13.15
N GLY A 102 1.33 -16.69 12.14
CA GLY A 102 0.12 -17.50 12.18
C GLY A 102 -1.17 -16.69 11.98
N TYR A 103 -1.15 -15.58 11.25
CA TYR A 103 -2.36 -14.90 10.79
C TYR A 103 -3.11 -15.74 9.77
N GLY A 104 -4.45 -15.72 9.82
CA GLY A 104 -5.33 -16.43 8.90
C GLY A 104 -5.49 -15.71 7.57
N SER A 105 -5.43 -14.37 7.57
CA SER A 105 -5.43 -13.56 6.35
C SER A 105 -4.51 -12.35 6.51
N VAL A 106 -3.83 -11.99 5.43
CA VAL A 106 -2.89 -10.87 5.39
C VAL A 106 -3.17 -10.03 4.15
N ALA A 107 -3.25 -8.72 4.32
CA ALA A 107 -3.31 -7.77 3.21
C ALA A 107 -2.05 -6.90 3.16
N ILE A 108 -1.71 -6.41 1.97
CA ILE A 108 -0.67 -5.41 1.74
C ILE A 108 -1.25 -4.22 0.99
N ILE A 109 -0.88 -3.01 1.42
CA ILE A 109 -1.14 -1.75 0.69
C ILE A 109 0.14 -0.93 0.58
N GLY A 110 0.20 -0.02 -0.40
CA GLY A 110 1.19 1.04 -0.48
C GLY A 110 0.74 2.30 0.26
N THR A 111 1.52 3.38 0.08
CA THR A 111 1.22 4.73 0.60
C THR A 111 0.96 5.73 -0.53
N ASP A 112 0.77 5.25 -1.74
CA ASP A 112 0.59 6.07 -2.94
C ASP A 112 -0.86 6.54 -3.15
N SER A 113 -1.81 5.94 -2.42
CA SER A 113 -3.25 6.25 -2.42
C SER A 113 -3.68 6.77 -1.02
N PRO A 114 -3.29 8.00 -0.63
CA PRO A 114 -3.54 8.51 0.72
C PRO A 114 -5.03 8.68 1.04
N ASP A 115 -5.87 8.81 0.03
CA ASP A 115 -7.32 8.95 0.11
C ASP A 115 -8.09 7.61 -0.04
N LEU A 116 -7.39 6.46 -0.12
CA LEU A 116 -8.04 5.14 -0.17
C LEU A 116 -9.01 4.96 1.01
N PRO A 117 -10.30 4.69 0.78
CA PRO A 117 -11.25 4.45 1.87
C PRO A 117 -10.88 3.21 2.70
N VAL A 118 -10.98 3.31 4.02
CA VAL A 118 -10.75 2.17 4.93
C VAL A 118 -11.68 1.00 4.61
N SER A 119 -12.91 1.28 4.17
CA SER A 119 -13.89 0.28 3.77
C SER A 119 -13.40 -0.68 2.69
N PHE A 120 -12.46 -0.28 1.82
CA PHE A 120 -11.88 -1.17 0.82
C PHE A 120 -10.96 -2.22 1.44
N ILE A 121 -10.23 -1.84 2.50
CA ILE A 121 -9.40 -2.77 3.28
C ILE A 121 -10.31 -3.74 4.06
N GLU A 122 -11.37 -3.23 4.67
CA GLU A 122 -12.38 -4.03 5.38
C GLU A 122 -13.09 -5.00 4.43
N GLU A 123 -13.50 -4.53 3.24
CA GLU A 123 -14.11 -5.36 2.20
C GLU A 123 -13.18 -6.49 1.73
N ALA A 124 -11.88 -6.22 1.60
CA ALA A 124 -10.91 -7.26 1.25
C ALA A 124 -10.87 -8.39 2.29
N PHE A 125 -10.80 -8.05 3.57
CA PHE A 125 -10.79 -9.05 4.64
C PHE A 125 -12.13 -9.78 4.76
N LEU A 126 -13.25 -9.06 4.70
CA LEU A 126 -14.59 -9.65 4.71
C LEU A 126 -14.80 -10.64 3.55
N SER A 127 -14.32 -10.27 2.35
CA SER A 127 -14.39 -11.15 1.18
C SER A 127 -13.60 -12.44 1.38
N LEU A 128 -12.46 -12.37 2.06
CA LEU A 128 -11.66 -13.56 2.37
C LEU A 128 -12.31 -14.48 3.42
N GLU A 129 -13.38 -14.10 4.10
CA GLU A 129 -14.18 -15.04 4.93
C GLU A 129 -14.88 -16.10 4.08
N ASP A 130 -15.17 -15.82 2.80
CA ASP A 130 -15.66 -16.86 1.88
C ASP A 130 -14.56 -17.91 1.65
N ALA A 131 -14.79 -19.12 2.16
CA ALA A 131 -13.84 -20.24 2.06
C ALA A 131 -13.43 -20.58 0.61
N ARG A 132 -14.20 -20.11 -0.37
CA ARG A 132 -13.92 -20.33 -1.79
C ARG A 132 -12.88 -19.37 -2.37
N LEU A 133 -12.67 -18.19 -1.78
CA LEU A 133 -11.70 -17.21 -2.25
C LEU A 133 -10.32 -17.46 -1.65
N ASP A 134 -9.29 -17.26 -2.44
CA ASP A 134 -7.88 -17.37 -2.04
C ASP A 134 -7.19 -16.01 -1.99
N ALA A 135 -7.59 -15.06 -2.86
CA ALA A 135 -7.01 -13.74 -2.93
C ALA A 135 -8.02 -12.66 -3.32
N VAL A 136 -7.76 -11.43 -2.88
CA VAL A 136 -8.48 -10.21 -3.29
C VAL A 136 -7.49 -9.19 -3.79
N PHE A 137 -7.76 -8.63 -4.97
CA PHE A 137 -6.98 -7.54 -5.56
C PHE A 137 -7.78 -6.24 -5.54
N GLY A 138 -7.15 -5.15 -5.13
CA GLY A 138 -7.64 -3.79 -5.31
C GLY A 138 -6.93 -3.14 -6.49
N PRO A 139 -7.54 -3.10 -7.68
CA PRO A 139 -6.89 -2.63 -8.91
C PRO A 139 -6.62 -1.13 -8.88
N SER A 140 -5.44 -0.69 -9.37
CA SER A 140 -5.12 0.72 -9.63
C SER A 140 -5.21 1.05 -11.13
N GLU A 141 -5.46 2.32 -11.44
CA GLU A 141 -5.65 2.76 -12.84
C GLU A 141 -4.38 2.64 -13.70
N ASP A 142 -3.21 2.62 -13.09
CA ASP A 142 -1.93 2.48 -13.77
C ASP A 142 -1.64 1.04 -14.27
N GLY A 143 -2.56 0.09 -13.99
CA GLY A 143 -2.42 -1.33 -14.35
C GLY A 143 -1.75 -2.18 -13.27
N GLY A 144 -1.49 -1.62 -12.11
CA GLY A 144 -1.08 -2.29 -10.88
C GLY A 144 -2.25 -2.61 -9.94
N TYR A 145 -1.94 -2.69 -8.67
CA TYR A 145 -2.94 -2.81 -7.61
C TYR A 145 -2.50 -2.03 -6.37
N TYR A 146 -3.45 -1.33 -5.75
CA TYR A 146 -3.24 -0.62 -4.48
C TYR A 146 -3.33 -1.55 -3.27
N LEU A 147 -3.95 -2.74 -3.44
CA LEU A 147 -4.14 -3.73 -2.39
C LEU A 147 -4.03 -5.16 -2.95
N LEU A 148 -3.35 -6.03 -2.21
CA LEU A 148 -3.40 -7.48 -2.38
C LEU A 148 -3.68 -8.12 -1.01
N ALA A 149 -4.73 -8.94 -0.89
CA ALA A 149 -5.03 -9.70 0.32
C ALA A 149 -5.05 -11.20 0.03
N LEU A 150 -4.47 -12.00 0.92
CA LEU A 150 -4.27 -13.44 0.77
C LEU A 150 -4.65 -14.18 2.06
N LYS A 151 -5.14 -15.42 1.94
CA LYS A 151 -5.33 -16.37 3.06
C LYS A 151 -4.08 -17.17 3.40
N ARG A 152 -3.18 -17.31 2.46
CA ARG A 152 -1.90 -18.01 2.59
C ARG A 152 -0.91 -17.48 1.56
N LEU A 153 0.37 -17.69 1.81
CA LEU A 153 1.40 -17.34 0.86
C LEU A 153 1.32 -18.25 -0.38
N HIS A 154 1.29 -17.62 -1.54
CA HIS A 154 1.46 -18.22 -2.86
C HIS A 154 2.67 -17.58 -3.53
N ALA A 155 3.82 -18.20 -3.43
CA ALA A 155 5.09 -17.63 -3.92
C ALA A 155 5.04 -17.35 -5.45
N GLU A 156 4.22 -18.10 -6.18
CA GLU A 156 4.05 -17.97 -7.62
C GLU A 156 3.53 -16.60 -8.03
N LEU A 157 2.72 -15.95 -7.19
CA LEU A 157 2.18 -14.60 -7.44
C LEU A 157 3.25 -13.52 -7.55
N PHE A 158 4.44 -13.78 -7.04
CA PHE A 158 5.53 -12.82 -6.97
C PHE A 158 6.68 -13.12 -7.94
N GLN A 159 6.55 -14.18 -8.75
CA GLN A 159 7.58 -14.65 -9.67
C GLN A 159 7.20 -14.38 -11.12
N GLY A 160 8.16 -13.88 -11.90
CA GLY A 160 7.98 -13.68 -13.33
C GLY A 160 7.01 -12.56 -13.72
N ILE A 161 6.67 -11.68 -12.77
CA ILE A 161 5.85 -10.50 -13.01
C ILE A 161 6.73 -9.34 -13.43
N GLY A 162 6.33 -8.63 -14.47
CA GLY A 162 7.02 -7.42 -14.93
C GLY A 162 6.72 -6.21 -14.04
N TRP A 163 7.30 -6.18 -12.83
CA TRP A 163 7.08 -5.10 -11.85
C TRP A 163 7.36 -3.72 -12.46
N SER A 164 6.57 -2.73 -12.08
CA SER A 164 6.60 -1.36 -12.61
C SER A 164 6.10 -1.22 -14.07
N SER A 165 5.34 -2.20 -14.58
CA SER A 165 4.65 -2.13 -15.87
C SER A 165 3.13 -2.02 -15.69
N GLN A 166 2.43 -1.57 -16.73
CA GLN A 166 0.96 -1.55 -16.75
C GLN A 166 0.32 -2.96 -16.85
N ALA A 167 1.13 -4.00 -16.84
CA ALA A 167 0.68 -5.38 -16.96
C ALA A 167 0.63 -6.13 -15.61
N VAL A 168 1.10 -5.51 -14.53
CA VAL A 168 1.27 -6.15 -13.21
C VAL A 168 0.00 -6.85 -12.74
N LEU A 169 -1.14 -6.16 -12.69
CA LEU A 169 -2.41 -6.76 -12.27
C LEU A 169 -2.81 -7.93 -13.17
N ARG A 170 -2.76 -7.73 -14.50
CA ARG A 170 -3.13 -8.77 -15.47
C ARG A 170 -2.26 -10.02 -15.33
N GLU A 171 -0.94 -9.84 -15.17
CA GLU A 171 0.01 -10.94 -15.00
C GLU A 171 -0.18 -11.65 -13.66
N SER A 172 -0.42 -10.91 -12.57
CA SER A 172 -0.70 -11.48 -11.26
C SER A 172 -1.99 -12.31 -11.26
N VAL A 173 -3.07 -11.80 -11.88
CA VAL A 173 -4.34 -12.53 -12.01
C VAL A 173 -4.18 -13.78 -12.87
N ALA A 174 -3.51 -13.68 -14.01
CA ALA A 174 -3.25 -14.84 -14.86
C ALA A 174 -2.41 -15.91 -14.14
N THR A 175 -1.45 -15.49 -13.31
CA THR A 175 -0.68 -16.41 -12.48
C THR A 175 -1.55 -17.08 -11.42
N ALA A 176 -2.42 -16.30 -10.74
CA ALA A 176 -3.38 -16.83 -9.76
C ALA A 176 -4.30 -17.90 -10.40
N GLU A 177 -4.88 -17.59 -11.55
CA GLU A 177 -5.72 -18.54 -12.30
C GLU A 177 -4.95 -19.82 -12.68
N LYS A 178 -3.72 -19.68 -13.17
CA LYS A 178 -2.86 -20.81 -13.57
C LYS A 178 -2.56 -21.76 -12.42
N VAL A 179 -2.46 -21.26 -11.19
CA VAL A 179 -2.25 -22.09 -9.98
C VAL A 179 -3.56 -22.47 -9.29
N GLY A 180 -4.70 -22.21 -9.92
CA GLY A 180 -6.02 -22.63 -9.46
C GLY A 180 -6.60 -21.81 -8.31
N MET A 181 -6.06 -20.59 -8.06
CA MET A 181 -6.61 -19.65 -7.07
C MET A 181 -7.91 -19.03 -7.59
N ARG A 182 -8.85 -18.83 -6.68
CA ARG A 182 -10.05 -18.02 -6.92
C ARG A 182 -9.83 -16.63 -6.36
N THR A 183 -9.94 -15.66 -7.25
CA THR A 183 -9.68 -14.26 -6.95
C THR A 183 -10.94 -13.41 -7.02
N MET A 184 -10.96 -12.32 -6.27
CA MET A 184 -11.96 -11.26 -6.34
C MET A 184 -11.26 -9.93 -6.62
N MET A 185 -11.94 -9.05 -7.37
CA MET A 185 -11.52 -7.68 -7.61
C MET A 185 -12.40 -6.72 -6.80
N LEU A 186 -11.75 -5.80 -6.08
CA LEU A 186 -12.40 -4.63 -5.50
C LEU A 186 -12.64 -3.56 -6.57
N SER A 187 -13.27 -2.47 -6.18
CA SER A 187 -13.37 -1.29 -7.03
C SER A 187 -12.01 -0.70 -7.34
N PHE A 188 -11.86 -0.09 -8.52
CA PHE A 188 -10.66 0.66 -8.88
C PHE A 188 -10.41 1.83 -7.94
N TRP A 189 -9.14 2.12 -7.68
CA TRP A 189 -8.71 3.32 -6.98
C TRP A 189 -7.50 3.95 -7.68
N HIS A 190 -7.07 5.11 -7.17
CA HIS A 190 -6.08 5.95 -7.81
C HIS A 190 -4.83 6.11 -6.95
N ASP A 191 -3.67 6.08 -7.57
CA ASP A 191 -2.42 6.53 -6.97
C ASP A 191 -2.21 8.03 -7.23
N VAL A 192 -1.37 8.67 -6.44
CA VAL A 192 -0.97 10.08 -6.60
C VAL A 192 0.46 10.12 -7.13
N ASP A 193 0.65 9.98 -8.44
CA ASP A 193 1.96 9.87 -9.08
C ASP A 193 2.28 10.95 -10.11
N THR A 194 1.25 11.56 -10.69
CA THR A 194 1.38 12.56 -11.76
C THR A 194 0.75 13.89 -11.37
N VAL A 195 1.04 14.94 -12.13
CA VAL A 195 0.44 16.26 -11.92
C VAL A 195 -1.09 16.20 -12.06
N ALA A 196 -1.61 15.38 -12.97
CA ALA A 196 -3.05 15.21 -13.14
C ALA A 196 -3.73 14.66 -11.87
N ASP A 197 -3.05 13.76 -11.15
CA ASP A 197 -3.59 13.16 -9.95
C ASP A 197 -3.76 14.18 -8.81
N LEU A 198 -2.91 15.22 -8.77
CA LEU A 198 -3.00 16.30 -7.77
C LEU A 198 -4.30 17.12 -7.91
N HIS A 199 -4.95 17.08 -9.07
CA HIS A 199 -6.16 17.84 -9.37
C HIS A 199 -7.43 16.98 -9.34
N ARG A 200 -7.36 15.71 -8.91
CA ARG A 200 -8.55 14.87 -8.77
C ARG A 200 -9.51 15.44 -7.71
N ALA A 201 -10.79 15.51 -8.07
CA ALA A 201 -11.83 16.07 -7.21
C ALA A 201 -11.95 15.29 -5.89
N GLU A 202 -11.80 13.96 -5.93
CA GLU A 202 -11.84 13.07 -4.78
C GLU A 202 -10.70 13.40 -3.80
N LEU A 203 -9.47 13.56 -4.32
CA LEU A 203 -8.29 13.90 -3.52
C LEU A 203 -8.39 15.29 -2.89
N LEU A 204 -9.07 16.22 -3.55
CA LEU A 204 -9.27 17.58 -3.05
C LEU A 204 -10.52 17.76 -2.19
N HIS A 205 -11.37 16.74 -2.09
CA HIS A 205 -12.56 16.78 -1.26
C HIS A 205 -12.22 16.92 0.23
N ILE A 206 -13.00 17.70 0.98
CA ILE A 206 -12.69 18.00 2.39
C ILE A 206 -12.73 16.76 3.31
N ASN A 207 -13.52 15.76 2.94
CA ASN A 207 -13.70 14.51 3.68
C ASN A 207 -13.01 13.31 3.00
N ASN A 208 -11.90 13.55 2.29
CA ASN A 208 -11.18 12.51 1.55
C ASN A 208 -10.36 11.54 2.45
N GLY A 209 -10.30 11.80 3.77
CA GLY A 209 -9.47 11.01 4.70
C GLY A 209 -7.96 11.24 4.56
N ALA A 210 -7.52 12.25 3.77
CA ALA A 210 -6.12 12.61 3.58
C ALA A 210 -5.89 14.12 3.79
N PRO A 211 -6.11 14.63 5.01
CA PRO A 211 -6.13 16.07 5.28
C PRO A 211 -4.78 16.76 5.07
N LEU A 212 -3.66 16.09 5.39
CA LEU A 212 -2.32 16.67 5.22
C LEU A 212 -1.95 16.76 3.75
N THR A 213 -2.20 15.69 2.99
CA THR A 213 -1.99 15.64 1.53
C THR A 213 -2.80 16.75 0.85
N ARG A 214 -4.10 16.84 1.16
CA ARG A 214 -4.98 17.88 0.65
C ARG A 214 -4.48 19.29 0.98
N ALA A 215 -4.11 19.54 2.24
CA ALA A 215 -3.62 20.84 2.67
C ALA A 215 -2.32 21.25 1.96
N PHE A 216 -1.42 20.30 1.75
CA PHE A 216 -0.20 20.51 0.98
C PHE A 216 -0.53 20.91 -0.46
N ILE A 217 -1.39 20.15 -1.15
CA ILE A 217 -1.76 20.41 -2.55
C ILE A 217 -2.39 21.79 -2.68
N MET A 218 -3.37 22.13 -1.85
CA MET A 218 -4.06 23.42 -1.91
C MET A 218 -3.13 24.62 -1.61
N LYS A 219 -2.07 24.41 -0.84
CA LYS A 219 -1.06 25.45 -0.58
C LYS A 219 -0.10 25.63 -1.75
N SER A 220 0.29 24.53 -2.41
CA SER A 220 1.27 24.52 -3.50
C SER A 220 0.67 24.88 -4.85
N PHE A 221 -0.63 24.63 -5.03
CA PHE A 221 -1.40 24.88 -6.26
C PHE A 221 -2.70 25.66 -5.92
N PRO A 222 -2.58 26.97 -5.58
CA PRO A 222 -3.70 27.81 -5.15
C PRO A 222 -4.73 28.11 -6.25
#